data_135ad63686c4470c083a2ce38d61b7e3
#
_entry.id   135ad63686c4470c083a2ce38d61b7e3
#
_cell.length_a   1.000
_cell.length_b   1.000
_cell.length_c   1.000
_cell.angle_alpha   90.00
_cell.angle_beta   90.00
_cell.angle_gamma   90.00
#
_symmetry.space_group_name_H-M   'P 1'
#
loop_
_entity.id
_entity.type
_entity.pdbx_description
1 polymer ?
#
loop_
_entity_poly.entity_id
_entity_poly.type
_entity_poly.pdbx_seq_one_letter_code
_entity_poly.pdbx_strand_id
1 'polypeptide(L)'
;LTGGSSRVTIVVHTHPDGDAVGSGTAMLGYLTDIKRKNAALIVPDSVPDSISFITKGFEPGSVIVFEDERLKAEEWINSCDLIICLDCNSFSRTADMETLLRKSTARKVLIDHHLNPETASFDLTFSKEGISSASELLFWILMETPEIEGDASRLPARCAASLLTGMTTDTNNFSNSVFPSTFEMASRLIEAGVDRDAILVSLYNNYRENRLRLMGFLMSGKLTITPCGVAFIILDKETQDRFDFKRGESEGFVNMPLSVAEVRMSIFLTQEDDIFKVSIRSKKGVSANDCAARYFNG
;
A
#
# COMPACT_ATOMS: atom_id res chain seq x y z
N LEU A 1 -0.47 -11.00 19.58
CA LEU A 1 -1.02 -11.09 18.23
C LEU A 1 -1.21 -12.52 17.73
N THR A 2 -0.18 -13.33 17.72
CA THR A 2 -0.19 -14.64 17.04
C THR A 2 -0.43 -15.83 17.99
N GLY A 3 -0.59 -15.62 19.27
CA GLY A 3 -0.83 -16.59 20.38
C GLY A 3 -1.03 -18.04 20.00
N GLY A 4 -1.09 -19.05 20.01
CA GLY A 4 -1.30 -20.41 19.59
C GLY A 4 -1.53 -20.68 18.08
N SER A 5 -1.58 -19.63 17.23
CA SER A 5 -1.82 -19.79 15.79
C SER A 5 -0.65 -20.47 15.08
N SER A 6 -0.94 -21.46 14.26
CA SER A 6 0.06 -22.25 13.54
C SER A 6 0.18 -21.86 12.06
N ARG A 7 -0.93 -21.48 11.43
CA ARG A 7 -1.01 -21.06 10.02
C ARG A 7 -1.66 -19.69 9.93
N VAL A 8 -0.93 -18.72 9.37
CA VAL A 8 -1.33 -17.31 9.34
C VAL A 8 -1.46 -16.83 7.91
N THR A 9 -2.60 -16.22 7.60
CA THR A 9 -2.83 -15.53 6.33
C THR A 9 -2.77 -14.03 6.56
N ILE A 10 -1.94 -13.34 5.78
CA ILE A 10 -1.87 -11.88 5.74
C ILE A 10 -2.61 -11.44 4.49
N VAL A 11 -3.46 -10.42 4.60
CA VAL A 11 -4.21 -9.86 3.47
C VAL A 11 -4.08 -8.34 3.46
N VAL A 12 -4.13 -7.76 2.28
CA VAL A 12 -4.06 -6.32 2.02
C VAL A 12 -5.17 -5.92 1.04
N HIS A 13 -5.30 -4.62 0.76
CA HIS A 13 -6.34 -4.13 -0.14
C HIS A 13 -6.04 -4.39 -1.62
N THR A 14 -7.08 -4.30 -2.47
CA THR A 14 -7.00 -4.35 -3.94
C THR A 14 -6.24 -3.13 -4.50
N HIS A 15 -5.57 -3.29 -5.65
CA HIS A 15 -4.63 -2.31 -6.20
C HIS A 15 -3.54 -1.95 -5.18
N PRO A 16 -2.82 -2.96 -4.64
CA PRO A 16 -1.94 -2.77 -3.51
C PRO A 16 -0.84 -1.75 -3.85
N ASP A 17 -0.66 -0.80 -2.98
CA ASP A 17 0.41 0.19 -3.05
C ASP A 17 1.62 -0.21 -2.19
N GLY A 18 2.56 0.73 -2.01
CA GLY A 18 3.77 0.44 -1.26
C GLY A 18 3.54 0.21 0.22
N ASP A 19 2.52 0.82 0.84
CA ASP A 19 2.22 0.58 2.26
C ASP A 19 1.53 -0.76 2.47
N ALA A 20 0.58 -1.11 1.62
CA ALA A 20 -0.08 -2.42 1.65
C ALA A 20 0.94 -3.57 1.50
N VAL A 21 1.79 -3.52 0.46
CA VAL A 21 2.81 -4.55 0.23
C VAL A 21 3.93 -4.48 1.26
N GLY A 22 4.33 -3.27 1.69
CA GLY A 22 5.37 -3.04 2.68
C GLY A 22 5.00 -3.60 4.05
N SER A 23 3.83 -3.23 4.57
CA SER A 23 3.33 -3.79 5.84
C SER A 23 3.08 -5.29 5.75
N GLY A 24 2.51 -5.77 4.62
CA GLY A 24 2.26 -7.19 4.37
C GLY A 24 3.53 -8.04 4.37
N THR A 25 4.55 -7.63 3.61
CA THR A 25 5.84 -8.34 3.53
C THR A 25 6.66 -8.22 4.82
N ALA A 26 6.56 -7.09 5.53
CA ALA A 26 7.18 -6.93 6.84
C ALA A 26 6.58 -7.90 7.86
N MET A 27 5.26 -8.00 7.93
CA MET A 27 4.58 -8.97 8.79
C MET A 27 4.93 -10.40 8.40
N LEU A 28 4.97 -10.72 7.11
CA LEU A 28 5.39 -12.04 6.62
C LEU A 28 6.81 -12.38 7.09
N GLY A 29 7.76 -11.45 6.92
CA GLY A 29 9.14 -11.63 7.38
C GLY A 29 9.23 -11.84 8.91
N TYR A 30 8.52 -11.05 9.69
CA TYR A 30 8.46 -11.23 11.15
C TYR A 30 7.91 -12.61 11.54
N LEU A 31 6.79 -13.02 10.92
CA LEU A 31 6.16 -14.30 11.22
C LEU A 31 7.03 -15.50 10.84
N THR A 32 7.68 -15.45 9.69
CA THR A 32 8.52 -16.57 9.21
C THR A 32 9.88 -16.63 9.89
N ASP A 33 10.57 -15.50 10.01
CA ASP A 33 11.96 -15.47 10.47
C ASP A 33 12.09 -15.44 11.99
N ILE A 34 11.20 -14.71 12.67
CA ILE A 34 11.24 -14.58 14.14
C ILE A 34 10.31 -15.58 14.80
N LYS A 35 9.03 -15.59 14.41
CA LYS A 35 8.03 -16.44 15.07
C LYS A 35 8.00 -17.88 14.57
N ARG A 36 8.74 -18.19 13.48
CA ARG A 36 8.80 -19.52 12.85
C ARG A 36 7.41 -20.09 12.52
N LYS A 37 6.51 -19.21 12.08
CA LYS A 37 5.14 -19.57 11.70
C LYS A 37 5.05 -19.93 10.23
N ASN A 38 4.09 -20.80 9.89
CA ASN A 38 3.68 -21.00 8.53
C ASN A 38 2.77 -19.85 8.11
N ALA A 39 3.28 -18.93 7.30
CA ALA A 39 2.57 -17.72 6.93
C ALA A 39 2.62 -17.45 5.42
N ALA A 40 1.56 -16.86 4.89
CA ALA A 40 1.52 -16.35 3.52
C ALA A 40 0.87 -14.97 3.47
N LEU A 41 1.40 -14.12 2.60
CA LEU A 41 0.78 -12.87 2.17
C LEU A 41 -0.05 -13.14 0.92
N ILE A 42 -1.32 -12.81 0.97
CA ILE A 42 -2.23 -12.88 -0.19
C ILE A 42 -2.57 -11.45 -0.58
N VAL A 43 -2.18 -11.07 -1.80
CA VAL A 43 -2.54 -9.79 -2.42
C VAL A 43 -3.69 -10.04 -3.41
N PRO A 44 -4.73 -9.18 -3.47
CA PRO A 44 -5.85 -9.39 -4.38
C PRO A 44 -5.46 -9.44 -5.85
N ASP A 45 -4.61 -8.54 -6.26
CA ASP A 45 -4.15 -8.34 -7.63
C ASP A 45 -2.63 -8.11 -7.70
N SER A 46 -2.10 -8.02 -8.92
CA SER A 46 -0.66 -7.97 -9.16
C SER A 46 0.04 -6.81 -8.43
N VAL A 47 1.19 -7.12 -7.84
CA VAL A 47 2.05 -6.12 -7.20
C VAL A 47 2.71 -5.24 -8.26
N PRO A 48 2.64 -3.90 -8.13
CA PRO A 48 3.31 -3.00 -9.06
C PRO A 48 4.84 -3.23 -9.14
N ASP A 49 5.39 -3.14 -10.35
CA ASP A 49 6.83 -3.38 -10.61
C ASP A 49 7.74 -2.52 -9.73
N SER A 50 7.34 -1.26 -9.48
CA SER A 50 8.12 -0.30 -8.67
C SER A 50 8.35 -0.74 -7.23
N ILE A 51 7.48 -1.59 -6.68
CA ILE A 51 7.57 -2.10 -5.31
C ILE A 51 7.80 -3.62 -5.25
N SER A 52 7.85 -4.31 -6.40
CA SER A 52 8.03 -5.77 -6.46
C SER A 52 9.32 -6.25 -5.81
N PHE A 53 10.32 -5.37 -5.65
CA PHE A 53 11.60 -5.74 -5.04
C PHE A 53 11.45 -6.17 -3.57
N ILE A 54 10.45 -5.66 -2.82
CA ILE A 54 10.22 -6.06 -1.42
C ILE A 54 9.51 -7.42 -1.28
N THR A 55 8.97 -7.98 -2.36
CA THR A 55 8.42 -9.35 -2.35
C THR A 55 9.46 -10.42 -2.64
N LYS A 56 10.67 -10.01 -3.09
CA LYS A 56 11.76 -10.93 -3.40
C LYS A 56 12.40 -11.51 -2.15
N GLY A 57 12.94 -12.71 -2.26
CA GLY A 57 13.69 -13.37 -1.18
C GLY A 57 12.81 -14.06 -0.13
N PHE A 58 11.49 -14.14 -0.35
CA PHE A 58 10.62 -15.05 0.39
C PHE A 58 10.56 -16.41 -0.29
N GLU A 59 10.20 -17.45 0.48
CA GLU A 59 10.02 -18.79 -0.06
C GLU A 59 8.96 -18.79 -1.18
N PRO A 60 9.16 -19.57 -2.25
CA PRO A 60 8.16 -19.68 -3.30
C PRO A 60 6.78 -20.04 -2.75
N GLY A 61 5.78 -19.22 -3.08
CA GLY A 61 4.42 -19.43 -2.62
C GLY A 61 4.08 -18.85 -1.25
N SER A 62 4.98 -18.07 -0.64
CA SER A 62 4.67 -17.27 0.55
C SER A 62 4.01 -15.93 0.20
N VAL A 63 4.18 -15.43 -1.02
CA VAL A 63 3.44 -14.29 -1.57
C VAL A 63 2.59 -14.82 -2.71
N ILE A 64 1.29 -14.67 -2.60
CA ILE A 64 0.30 -15.25 -3.51
C ILE A 64 -0.53 -14.11 -4.09
N VAL A 65 -0.62 -14.04 -5.41
CA VAL A 65 -1.53 -13.12 -6.10
C VAL A 65 -2.85 -13.85 -6.34
N PHE A 66 -3.94 -13.37 -5.74
CA PHE A 66 -5.22 -14.05 -5.75
C PHE A 66 -5.80 -14.23 -7.16
N GLU A 67 -5.70 -13.21 -8.00
CA GLU A 67 -6.18 -13.29 -9.39
C GLU A 67 -5.46 -14.35 -10.23
N ASP A 68 -4.17 -14.62 -9.93
CA ASP A 68 -3.34 -15.57 -10.67
C ASP A 68 -3.36 -16.99 -10.06
N GLU A 69 -3.38 -17.08 -8.71
CA GLU A 69 -3.25 -18.34 -7.96
C GLU A 69 -4.47 -18.60 -7.07
N ARG A 70 -5.69 -18.36 -7.58
CA ARG A 70 -6.94 -18.36 -6.80
C ARG A 70 -7.12 -19.61 -5.93
N LEU A 71 -6.96 -20.81 -6.48
CA LEU A 71 -7.16 -22.05 -5.72
C LEU A 71 -6.23 -22.20 -4.52
N LYS A 72 -4.99 -21.77 -4.67
CA LYS A 72 -3.99 -21.78 -3.62
C LYS A 72 -4.31 -20.74 -2.53
N ALA A 73 -4.73 -19.54 -2.93
CA ALA A 73 -5.17 -18.50 -2.01
C ALA A 73 -6.41 -18.93 -1.21
N GLU A 74 -7.40 -19.55 -1.87
CA GLU A 74 -8.60 -20.10 -1.22
C GLU A 74 -8.24 -21.20 -0.21
N GLU A 75 -7.30 -22.09 -0.55
CA GLU A 75 -6.79 -23.12 0.38
C GLU A 75 -6.15 -22.49 1.62
N TRP A 76 -5.33 -21.45 1.43
CA TRP A 76 -4.71 -20.72 2.55
C TRP A 76 -5.77 -20.09 3.46
N ILE A 77 -6.72 -19.33 2.91
CA ILE A 77 -7.78 -18.65 3.67
C ILE A 77 -8.65 -19.65 4.43
N ASN A 78 -9.00 -20.79 3.80
CA ASN A 78 -9.87 -21.79 4.40
C ASN A 78 -9.18 -22.63 5.49
N SER A 79 -7.86 -22.73 5.47
CA SER A 79 -7.09 -23.60 6.38
C SER A 79 -6.28 -22.84 7.43
N CYS A 80 -6.26 -21.50 7.40
CA CYS A 80 -5.58 -20.71 8.41
C CYS A 80 -6.40 -20.61 9.71
N ASP A 81 -5.70 -20.35 10.81
CA ASP A 81 -6.30 -20.12 12.12
C ASP A 81 -6.23 -18.63 12.55
N LEU A 82 -5.54 -17.81 11.74
CA LEU A 82 -5.43 -16.37 11.93
C LEU A 82 -5.34 -15.65 10.58
N ILE A 83 -6.15 -14.61 10.41
CA ILE A 83 -6.07 -13.64 9.31
C ILE A 83 -5.63 -12.31 9.88
N ILE A 84 -4.55 -11.73 9.33
CA ILE A 84 -4.09 -10.39 9.66
C ILE A 84 -4.34 -9.50 8.43
N CYS A 85 -5.24 -8.54 8.58
CA CYS A 85 -5.56 -7.56 7.55
C CYS A 85 -4.72 -6.31 7.80
N LEU A 86 -3.93 -5.91 6.82
CA LEU A 86 -3.02 -4.77 6.87
C LEU A 86 -3.40 -3.73 5.83
N ASP A 87 -3.38 -2.47 6.22
CA ASP A 87 -3.65 -1.32 5.35
C ASP A 87 -4.99 -1.44 4.59
N CYS A 88 -5.99 -1.96 5.28
CA CYS A 88 -7.28 -2.28 4.67
C CYS A 88 -8.40 -2.15 5.70
N ASN A 89 -9.01 -0.98 5.80
CA ASN A 89 -10.03 -0.67 6.82
C ASN A 89 -11.30 -1.54 6.78
N SER A 90 -11.52 -2.28 5.69
CA SER A 90 -12.69 -3.16 5.50
C SER A 90 -12.38 -4.27 4.51
N PHE A 91 -12.97 -5.46 4.70
CA PHE A 91 -12.88 -6.56 3.73
C PHE A 91 -13.48 -6.21 2.37
N SER A 92 -14.35 -5.21 2.26
CA SER A 92 -14.87 -4.72 0.97
C SER A 92 -13.77 -4.21 0.04
N ARG A 93 -12.59 -3.83 0.59
CA ARG A 93 -11.41 -3.43 -0.19
C ARG A 93 -10.54 -4.60 -0.67
N THR A 94 -10.96 -5.83 -0.46
CA THR A 94 -10.19 -7.02 -0.87
C THR A 94 -10.73 -7.71 -2.13
N ALA A 95 -11.58 -7.01 -2.91
CA ALA A 95 -12.18 -7.50 -4.14
C ALA A 95 -12.85 -8.90 -3.97
N ASP A 96 -12.56 -9.85 -4.84
CA ASP A 96 -13.15 -11.20 -4.83
C ASP A 96 -12.84 -12.02 -3.56
N MET A 97 -11.85 -11.62 -2.76
CA MET A 97 -11.54 -12.29 -1.49
C MET A 97 -12.55 -11.97 -0.38
N GLU A 98 -13.32 -10.88 -0.47
CA GLU A 98 -14.20 -10.41 0.61
C GLU A 98 -15.09 -11.53 1.16
N THR A 99 -15.79 -12.22 0.29
CA THR A 99 -16.73 -13.29 0.69
C THR A 99 -16.03 -14.45 1.42
N LEU A 100 -14.83 -14.81 0.99
CA LEU A 100 -14.02 -15.87 1.63
C LEU A 100 -13.55 -15.44 3.01
N LEU A 101 -13.02 -14.23 3.12
CA LEU A 101 -12.51 -13.65 4.36
C LEU A 101 -13.62 -13.52 5.41
N ARG A 102 -14.81 -13.04 5.00
CA ARG A 102 -15.97 -12.91 5.90
C ARG A 102 -16.47 -14.27 6.39
N LYS A 103 -16.48 -15.30 5.54
CA LYS A 103 -16.93 -16.66 5.89
C LYS A 103 -15.90 -17.47 6.68
N SER A 104 -14.63 -17.08 6.66
CA SER A 104 -13.57 -17.79 7.39
C SER A 104 -13.85 -17.78 8.89
N THR A 105 -13.63 -18.93 9.54
CA THR A 105 -13.72 -19.11 11.00
C THR A 105 -12.43 -18.76 11.72
N ALA A 106 -11.37 -18.41 10.98
CA ALA A 106 -10.12 -17.92 11.55
C ALA A 106 -10.34 -16.64 12.37
N ARG A 107 -9.54 -16.46 13.42
CA ARG A 107 -9.51 -15.17 14.11
C ARG A 107 -9.01 -14.08 13.18
N LYS A 108 -9.54 -12.88 13.32
CA LYS A 108 -9.28 -11.75 12.42
C LYS A 108 -8.69 -10.58 13.16
N VAL A 109 -7.56 -10.09 12.70
CA VAL A 109 -6.86 -8.93 13.25
C VAL A 109 -6.76 -7.86 12.18
N LEU A 110 -7.06 -6.62 12.55
CA LEU A 110 -6.88 -5.44 11.71
C LEU A 110 -5.69 -4.62 12.22
N ILE A 111 -4.81 -4.19 11.32
CA ILE A 111 -3.78 -3.17 11.57
C ILE A 111 -3.88 -2.15 10.44
N ASP A 112 -4.38 -0.94 10.74
CA ASP A 112 -4.77 0.01 9.71
C ASP A 112 -4.71 1.46 10.22
N HIS A 113 -4.49 2.40 9.31
CA HIS A 113 -4.42 3.84 9.62
C HIS A 113 -5.52 4.67 8.94
N HIS A 114 -6.38 4.04 8.16
CA HIS A 114 -7.48 4.70 7.47
C HIS A 114 -8.62 5.09 8.41
N LEU A 115 -9.42 6.06 7.96
CA LEU A 115 -10.65 6.47 8.64
C LEU A 115 -11.72 5.37 8.55
N ASN A 116 -12.63 5.35 9.55
CA ASN A 116 -13.82 4.51 9.57
C ASN A 116 -13.54 3.00 9.39
N PRO A 117 -12.69 2.38 10.22
CA PRO A 117 -12.43 0.94 10.14
C PRO A 117 -13.70 0.12 10.48
N GLU A 118 -13.91 -0.96 9.75
CA GLU A 118 -15.02 -1.92 9.95
C GLU A 118 -14.72 -2.83 11.17
N THR A 119 -14.63 -2.25 12.37
CA THR A 119 -14.18 -2.96 13.58
C THR A 119 -15.03 -4.19 13.94
N ALA A 120 -16.32 -4.21 13.57
CA ALA A 120 -17.22 -5.33 13.84
C ALA A 120 -16.85 -6.64 13.12
N SER A 121 -16.01 -6.56 12.07
CA SER A 121 -15.55 -7.73 11.32
C SER A 121 -14.25 -8.36 11.86
N PHE A 122 -13.66 -7.77 12.91
CA PHE A 122 -12.36 -8.18 13.46
C PHE A 122 -12.44 -8.48 14.95
N ASP A 123 -11.74 -9.52 15.39
CA ASP A 123 -11.64 -9.90 16.80
C ASP A 123 -10.70 -8.98 17.57
N LEU A 124 -9.71 -8.38 16.87
CA LEU A 124 -8.77 -7.43 17.43
C LEU A 124 -8.45 -6.36 16.38
N THR A 125 -8.49 -5.11 16.80
CA THR A 125 -8.22 -3.96 15.92
C THR A 125 -7.14 -3.07 16.50
N PHE A 126 -6.10 -2.84 15.70
CA PHE A 126 -5.14 -1.77 15.87
C PHE A 126 -5.40 -0.76 14.76
N SER A 127 -6.11 0.30 15.09
CA SER A 127 -6.37 1.39 14.16
C SER A 127 -6.00 2.71 14.83
N LYS A 128 -5.22 3.52 14.13
CA LYS A 128 -4.73 4.78 14.68
C LYS A 128 -4.72 5.84 13.59
N GLU A 129 -5.57 6.84 13.75
CA GLU A 129 -5.44 8.11 13.03
C GLU A 129 -4.23 8.90 13.57
N GLY A 130 -3.61 9.74 12.76
CA GLY A 130 -2.44 10.52 13.20
C GLY A 130 -1.14 9.71 13.27
N ILE A 131 -1.04 8.72 12.40
CA ILE A 131 0.18 7.97 12.05
C ILE A 131 0.33 7.98 10.53
N SER A 132 1.55 7.86 10.01
CA SER A 132 1.79 8.08 8.59
C SER A 132 1.29 6.96 7.68
N SER A 133 1.29 5.73 8.18
CA SER A 133 1.05 4.53 7.37
C SER A 133 0.75 3.30 8.23
N ALA A 134 0.20 2.26 7.64
CA ALA A 134 0.06 0.95 8.31
C ALA A 134 1.43 0.33 8.60
N SER A 135 2.43 0.58 7.77
CA SER A 135 3.83 0.18 8.02
C SER A 135 4.40 0.86 9.27
N GLU A 136 4.14 2.15 9.50
CA GLU A 136 4.56 2.82 10.73
C GLU A 136 3.83 2.23 11.94
N LEU A 137 2.53 2.03 11.85
CA LEU A 137 1.77 1.42 12.94
C LEU A 137 2.29 0.02 13.27
N LEU A 138 2.54 -0.79 12.23
CA LEU A 138 3.11 -2.12 12.41
C LEU A 138 4.51 -2.08 13.03
N PHE A 139 5.37 -1.14 12.62
CA PHE A 139 6.68 -0.96 13.25
C PHE A 139 6.57 -0.78 14.76
N TRP A 140 5.71 0.13 15.22
CA TRP A 140 5.54 0.36 16.67
C TRP A 140 4.95 -0.86 17.39
N ILE A 141 4.03 -1.61 16.76
CA ILE A 141 3.53 -2.86 17.32
C ILE A 141 4.66 -3.89 17.47
N LEU A 142 5.53 -4.01 16.47
CA LEU A 142 6.66 -4.95 16.51
C LEU A 142 7.70 -4.57 17.58
N MET A 143 7.96 -3.26 17.77
CA MET A 143 8.86 -2.78 18.83
C MET A 143 8.43 -3.23 20.24
N GLU A 144 7.13 -3.34 20.49
CA GLU A 144 6.60 -3.79 21.79
C GLU A 144 6.61 -5.33 21.95
N THR A 145 7.05 -6.08 20.95
CA THR A 145 7.09 -7.54 21.06
C THR A 145 8.30 -8.02 21.87
N PRO A 146 8.18 -9.13 22.63
CA PRO A 146 9.28 -9.67 23.44
C PRO A 146 10.53 -10.06 22.63
N GLU A 147 10.37 -10.35 21.35
CA GLU A 147 11.48 -10.72 20.47
C GLU A 147 12.30 -9.50 20.01
N ILE A 148 11.66 -8.35 19.92
CA ILE A 148 12.28 -7.11 19.44
C ILE A 148 12.68 -6.19 20.60
N GLU A 149 11.83 -6.07 21.65
CA GLU A 149 12.13 -5.31 22.88
C GLU A 149 12.63 -3.88 22.62
N GLY A 150 12.02 -3.17 21.66
CA GLY A 150 12.38 -1.80 21.31
C GLY A 150 13.65 -1.64 20.47
N ASP A 151 14.35 -2.71 20.13
CA ASP A 151 15.60 -2.69 19.36
C ASP A 151 15.34 -3.06 17.89
N ALA A 152 15.27 -2.04 17.01
CA ALA A 152 15.02 -2.23 15.59
C ALA A 152 16.08 -3.09 14.88
N SER A 153 17.29 -3.22 15.43
CA SER A 153 18.35 -4.07 14.87
C SER A 153 18.02 -5.56 14.94
N ARG A 154 17.05 -5.95 15.77
CA ARG A 154 16.55 -7.33 15.87
C ARG A 154 15.52 -7.68 14.79
N LEU A 155 15.02 -6.70 14.05
CA LEU A 155 14.15 -6.97 12.90
C LEU A 155 14.93 -7.65 11.79
N PRO A 156 14.38 -8.67 11.11
CA PRO A 156 14.98 -9.19 9.89
C PRO A 156 15.19 -8.06 8.87
N ALA A 157 16.33 -8.03 8.18
CA ALA A 157 16.66 -6.96 7.24
C ALA A 157 15.55 -6.69 6.20
N ARG A 158 14.93 -7.77 5.68
CA ARG A 158 13.80 -7.66 4.75
C ARG A 158 12.55 -7.07 5.39
N CYS A 159 12.28 -7.37 6.65
CA CYS A 159 11.17 -6.78 7.40
C CYS A 159 11.41 -5.27 7.58
N ALA A 160 12.59 -4.87 8.04
CA ALA A 160 12.97 -3.49 8.24
C ALA A 160 12.93 -2.67 6.93
N ALA A 161 13.44 -3.23 5.81
CA ALA A 161 13.39 -2.60 4.50
C ALA A 161 11.95 -2.44 3.99
N SER A 162 11.10 -3.45 4.18
CA SER A 162 9.68 -3.40 3.79
C SER A 162 8.91 -2.32 4.56
N LEU A 163 9.12 -2.22 5.86
CA LEU A 163 8.52 -1.17 6.71
C LEU A 163 8.91 0.23 6.25
N LEU A 164 10.22 0.44 5.99
CA LEU A 164 10.70 1.75 5.51
C LEU A 164 10.15 2.06 4.11
N THR A 165 10.02 1.06 3.25
CA THR A 165 9.45 1.23 1.90
C THR A 165 7.97 1.66 1.98
N GLY A 166 7.15 0.97 2.77
CA GLY A 166 5.73 1.30 2.93
C GLY A 166 5.52 2.71 3.46
N MET A 167 6.19 3.06 4.55
CA MET A 167 6.14 4.42 5.10
C MET A 167 6.63 5.48 4.09
N THR A 168 7.68 5.19 3.33
CA THR A 168 8.24 6.13 2.33
C THR A 168 7.24 6.39 1.20
N THR A 169 6.54 5.37 0.72
CA THR A 169 5.56 5.53 -0.36
C THR A 169 4.33 6.29 0.11
N ASP A 170 3.78 5.97 1.26
CA ASP A 170 2.55 6.58 1.76
C ASP A 170 2.75 8.05 2.16
N THR A 171 3.93 8.39 2.66
CA THR A 171 4.31 9.78 2.95
C THR A 171 4.79 10.55 1.71
N ASN A 172 4.81 9.92 0.53
CA ASN A 172 5.45 10.50 -0.65
C ASN A 172 6.85 11.04 -0.33
N ASN A 173 7.70 10.17 0.23
CA ASN A 173 9.05 10.49 0.70
C ASN A 173 9.09 11.69 1.68
N PHE A 174 8.30 11.62 2.74
CA PHE A 174 8.16 12.65 3.79
C PHE A 174 7.56 13.99 3.32
N SER A 175 6.85 14.01 2.20
CA SER A 175 6.24 15.24 1.68
C SER A 175 4.86 15.53 2.30
N ASN A 176 4.18 14.51 2.84
CA ASN A 176 2.87 14.65 3.46
C ASN A 176 2.62 13.59 4.54
N SER A 177 1.59 13.81 5.36
CA SER A 177 1.14 12.87 6.39
C SER A 177 2.23 12.40 7.36
N VAL A 178 3.22 13.25 7.67
CA VAL A 178 4.33 12.91 8.56
C VAL A 178 4.12 13.44 9.97
N PHE A 179 4.56 12.66 10.94
CA PHE A 179 4.50 12.94 12.38
C PHE A 179 5.91 12.79 12.98
N PRO A 180 6.17 13.28 14.21
CA PRO A 180 7.44 13.03 14.87
C PRO A 180 7.83 11.56 14.93
N SER A 181 6.85 10.67 15.18
CA SER A 181 7.04 9.21 15.21
C SER A 181 7.47 8.62 13.86
N THR A 182 7.07 9.23 12.73
CA THR A 182 7.48 8.83 11.38
C THR A 182 8.99 9.01 11.19
N PHE A 183 9.52 10.16 11.62
CA PHE A 183 10.97 10.43 11.57
C PHE A 183 11.75 9.55 12.53
N GLU A 184 11.19 9.28 13.72
CA GLU A 184 11.81 8.38 14.70
C GLU A 184 11.90 6.96 14.15
N MET A 185 10.82 6.42 13.54
CA MET A 185 10.86 5.13 12.86
C MET A 185 11.95 5.09 11.78
N ALA A 186 12.01 6.11 10.92
CA ALA A 186 13.02 6.16 9.87
C ALA A 186 14.45 6.17 10.45
N SER A 187 14.72 6.98 11.48
CA SER A 187 16.02 7.00 12.18
C SER A 187 16.40 5.62 12.70
N ARG A 188 15.50 4.98 13.45
CA ARG A 188 15.75 3.65 14.04
C ARG A 188 16.01 2.57 12.99
N LEU A 189 15.29 2.61 11.86
CA LEU A 189 15.49 1.64 10.77
C LEU A 189 16.81 1.87 10.03
N ILE A 190 17.20 3.13 9.81
CA ILE A 190 18.49 3.47 9.19
C ILE A 190 19.65 3.09 10.13
N GLU A 191 19.53 3.38 11.43
CA GLU A 191 20.51 2.94 12.46
C GLU A 191 20.62 1.40 12.54
N ALA A 192 19.52 0.68 12.29
CA ALA A 192 19.51 -0.77 12.18
C ALA A 192 20.11 -1.31 10.86
N GLY A 193 20.59 -0.44 9.97
CA GLY A 193 21.31 -0.79 8.75
C GLY A 193 20.47 -0.88 7.48
N VAL A 194 19.24 -0.34 7.48
CA VAL A 194 18.44 -0.29 6.25
C VAL A 194 19.06 0.71 5.28
N ASP A 195 19.38 0.24 4.07
CA ASP A 195 19.85 1.07 2.97
C ASP A 195 18.68 1.85 2.33
N ARG A 196 18.41 3.04 2.88
CA ARG A 196 17.36 3.91 2.38
C ARG A 196 17.61 4.36 0.94
N ASP A 197 18.87 4.60 0.57
CA ASP A 197 19.18 5.10 -0.77
C ASP A 197 18.90 4.03 -1.83
N ALA A 198 19.21 2.77 -1.56
CA ALA A 198 18.82 1.65 -2.42
C ALA A 198 17.30 1.52 -2.57
N ILE A 199 16.53 1.76 -1.50
CA ILE A 199 15.06 1.80 -1.56
C ILE A 199 14.60 2.94 -2.47
N LEU A 200 15.12 4.15 -2.32
CA LEU A 200 14.74 5.29 -3.16
C LEU A 200 15.10 5.09 -4.64
N VAL A 201 16.26 4.48 -4.91
CA VAL A 201 16.62 4.10 -6.28
C VAL A 201 15.60 3.14 -6.87
N SER A 202 15.20 2.13 -6.11
CA SER A 202 14.20 1.14 -6.56
C SER A 202 12.82 1.76 -6.80
N LEU A 203 12.39 2.68 -5.92
CA LEU A 203 11.08 3.31 -6.00
C LEU A 203 10.99 4.39 -7.08
N TYR A 204 12.02 5.23 -7.23
CA TYR A 204 11.91 6.49 -7.98
C TYR A 204 12.91 6.63 -9.13
N ASN A 205 13.95 5.80 -9.20
CA ASN A 205 15.00 5.89 -10.21
C ASN A 205 15.11 4.65 -11.09
N ASN A 206 14.06 3.83 -11.15
CA ASN A 206 13.96 2.62 -11.95
C ASN A 206 12.80 2.65 -12.94
N TYR A 207 12.46 3.84 -13.42
CA TYR A 207 11.37 4.01 -14.37
C TYR A 207 11.83 3.77 -15.81
N ARG A 208 10.92 3.21 -16.64
CA ARG A 208 11.13 3.14 -18.09
C ARG A 208 11.10 4.53 -18.71
N GLU A 209 11.86 4.72 -19.78
CA GLU A 209 11.86 5.98 -20.56
C GLU A 209 10.44 6.39 -20.99
N ASN A 210 9.61 5.40 -21.39
CA ASN A 210 8.23 5.62 -21.80
C ASN A 210 7.39 6.34 -20.73
N ARG A 211 7.59 6.03 -19.45
CA ARG A 211 6.92 6.71 -18.35
C ARG A 211 7.26 8.21 -18.29
N LEU A 212 8.54 8.56 -18.47
CA LEU A 212 8.96 9.98 -18.48
C LEU A 212 8.40 10.71 -19.71
N ARG A 213 8.40 10.06 -20.86
CA ARG A 213 7.81 10.63 -22.10
C ARG A 213 6.29 10.80 -21.98
N LEU A 214 5.59 9.81 -21.43
CA LEU A 214 4.16 9.89 -21.12
C LEU A 214 3.87 11.03 -20.16
N MET A 215 4.61 11.15 -19.06
CA MET A 215 4.47 12.24 -18.11
C MET A 215 4.62 13.61 -18.78
N GLY A 216 5.68 13.81 -19.58
CA GLY A 216 5.89 15.05 -20.33
C GLY A 216 4.74 15.37 -21.28
N PHE A 217 4.22 14.37 -22.01
CA PHE A 217 3.08 14.52 -22.90
C PHE A 217 1.79 14.90 -22.17
N LEU A 218 1.50 14.23 -21.05
CA LEU A 218 0.31 14.52 -20.25
C LEU A 218 0.36 15.91 -19.62
N MET A 219 1.49 16.30 -19.05
CA MET A 219 1.64 17.61 -18.40
C MET A 219 1.60 18.77 -19.40
N SER A 220 2.18 18.62 -20.60
CA SER A 220 2.20 19.69 -21.60
C SER A 220 0.95 19.75 -22.47
N GLY A 221 0.30 18.61 -22.75
CA GLY A 221 -0.76 18.51 -23.76
C GLY A 221 -2.15 18.13 -23.25
N LYS A 222 -2.24 17.48 -22.09
CA LYS A 222 -3.52 16.95 -21.56
C LYS A 222 -3.91 17.57 -20.21
N LEU A 223 -3.02 18.26 -19.52
CA LEU A 223 -3.34 18.95 -18.27
C LEU A 223 -4.28 20.13 -18.55
N THR A 224 -5.41 20.13 -17.87
CA THR A 224 -6.36 21.24 -17.85
C THR A 224 -6.48 21.78 -16.43
N ILE A 225 -6.36 23.11 -16.27
CA ILE A 225 -6.57 23.78 -14.99
C ILE A 225 -7.76 24.72 -15.15
N THR A 226 -8.76 24.54 -14.31
CA THR A 226 -9.98 25.36 -14.29
C THR A 226 -9.78 26.65 -13.51
N PRO A 227 -10.58 27.70 -13.77
CA PRO A 227 -10.52 28.95 -12.99
C PRO A 227 -10.80 28.78 -11.48
N CYS A 228 -11.50 27.70 -11.09
CA CYS A 228 -11.77 27.39 -9.67
C CYS A 228 -10.65 26.60 -8.98
N GLY A 229 -9.53 26.36 -9.67
CA GLY A 229 -8.36 25.68 -9.10
C GLY A 229 -8.46 24.16 -9.07
N VAL A 230 -9.27 23.57 -9.96
CA VAL A 230 -9.26 22.12 -10.19
C VAL A 230 -8.42 21.81 -11.42
N ALA A 231 -7.41 20.97 -11.24
CA ALA A 231 -6.64 20.41 -12.35
C ALA A 231 -7.15 19.00 -12.68
N PHE A 232 -7.21 18.65 -13.98
CA PHE A 232 -7.51 17.28 -14.36
C PHE A 232 -6.70 16.84 -15.60
N ILE A 233 -6.44 15.53 -15.64
CA ILE A 233 -5.71 14.86 -16.71
C ILE A 233 -6.47 13.59 -17.05
N ILE A 234 -6.62 13.30 -18.35
CA ILE A 234 -7.23 12.06 -18.84
C ILE A 234 -6.17 11.27 -19.59
N LEU A 235 -5.89 10.07 -19.10
CA LEU A 235 -5.07 9.06 -19.75
C LEU A 235 -6.01 8.07 -20.47
N ASP A 236 -6.36 8.41 -21.70
CA ASP A 236 -7.18 7.58 -22.56
C ASP A 236 -6.40 6.39 -23.15
N LYS A 237 -7.11 5.41 -23.70
CA LYS A 237 -6.53 4.19 -24.26
C LYS A 237 -5.56 4.45 -25.39
N GLU A 238 -5.87 5.40 -26.28
CA GLU A 238 -5.00 5.79 -27.39
C GLU A 238 -3.64 6.29 -26.88
N THR A 239 -3.66 7.11 -25.83
CA THR A 239 -2.43 7.60 -25.18
C THR A 239 -1.67 6.49 -24.48
N GLN A 240 -2.37 5.56 -23.82
CA GLN A 240 -1.74 4.38 -23.19
C GLN A 240 -1.01 3.53 -24.23
N ASP A 241 -1.67 3.22 -25.34
CA ASP A 241 -1.10 2.39 -26.42
C ASP A 241 0.09 3.10 -27.08
N ARG A 242 -0.01 4.41 -27.33
CA ARG A 242 1.08 5.23 -27.89
C ARG A 242 2.37 5.17 -27.08
N PHE A 243 2.26 5.14 -25.76
CA PHE A 243 3.42 5.15 -24.86
C PHE A 243 3.77 3.76 -24.27
N ASP A 244 3.12 2.68 -24.77
CA ASP A 244 3.27 1.33 -24.20
C ASP A 244 3.14 1.37 -22.66
N PHE A 245 2.08 2.04 -22.19
CA PHE A 245 1.80 2.24 -20.77
C PHE A 245 1.65 0.91 -20.04
N LYS A 246 2.30 0.78 -18.90
CA LYS A 246 2.13 -0.35 -17.99
C LYS A 246 1.39 0.08 -16.72
N ARG A 247 0.59 -0.83 -16.19
CA ARG A 247 -0.14 -0.59 -14.92
C ARG A 247 0.84 -0.15 -13.82
N GLY A 248 0.48 0.90 -13.08
CA GLY A 248 1.32 1.50 -12.04
C GLY A 248 2.25 2.64 -12.50
N GLU A 249 2.52 2.78 -13.81
CA GLU A 249 3.41 3.84 -14.31
C GLU A 249 2.85 5.27 -14.17
N SER A 250 1.56 5.44 -13.94
CA SER A 250 0.95 6.75 -13.66
C SER A 250 0.96 7.14 -12.18
N GLU A 251 1.52 6.30 -11.31
CA GLU A 251 1.56 6.63 -9.90
C GLU A 251 2.33 7.93 -9.65
N GLY A 252 1.76 8.79 -8.78
CA GLY A 252 2.31 10.11 -8.50
C GLY A 252 1.93 11.20 -9.50
N PHE A 253 1.45 10.88 -10.71
CA PHE A 253 1.08 11.89 -11.71
C PHE A 253 -0.03 12.82 -11.23
N VAL A 254 -0.99 12.29 -10.46
CA VAL A 254 -2.07 13.07 -9.86
C VAL A 254 -1.57 14.13 -8.89
N ASN A 255 -0.40 13.96 -8.30
CA ASN A 255 0.16 14.92 -7.34
C ASN A 255 0.85 16.11 -8.03
N MET A 256 1.32 15.94 -9.26
CA MET A 256 2.13 16.96 -9.94
C MET A 256 1.41 18.30 -10.14
N PRO A 257 0.13 18.37 -10.56
CA PRO A 257 -0.57 19.64 -10.70
C PRO A 257 -0.74 20.40 -9.39
N LEU A 258 -0.70 19.72 -8.23
CA LEU A 258 -0.79 20.38 -6.92
C LEU A 258 0.42 21.25 -6.59
N SER A 259 1.54 21.14 -7.35
CA SER A 259 2.69 22.05 -7.25
C SER A 259 2.37 23.47 -7.76
N VAL A 260 1.33 23.62 -8.59
CA VAL A 260 0.85 24.94 -9.05
C VAL A 260 0.10 25.62 -7.91
N ALA A 261 0.42 26.89 -7.63
CA ALA A 261 -0.08 27.62 -6.47
C ALA A 261 -1.61 27.69 -6.44
N GLU A 262 -2.24 27.97 -7.56
CA GLU A 262 -3.68 28.14 -7.73
C GLU A 262 -4.46 26.81 -7.72
N VAL A 263 -3.79 25.68 -7.94
CA VAL A 263 -4.45 24.36 -7.94
C VAL A 263 -4.69 23.91 -6.51
N ARG A 264 -5.95 23.62 -6.19
CA ARG A 264 -6.40 23.13 -4.90
C ARG A 264 -6.79 21.66 -4.91
N MET A 265 -7.21 21.14 -6.06
CA MET A 265 -7.58 19.74 -6.27
C MET A 265 -7.03 19.26 -7.61
N SER A 266 -6.54 18.03 -7.64
CA SER A 266 -6.08 17.36 -8.86
C SER A 266 -6.81 16.04 -9.03
N ILE A 267 -7.25 15.78 -10.26
CA ILE A 267 -8.00 14.58 -10.66
C ILE A 267 -7.27 13.93 -11.84
N PHE A 268 -6.97 12.65 -11.70
CA PHE A 268 -6.35 11.86 -12.75
C PHE A 268 -7.29 10.71 -13.12
N LEU A 269 -7.68 10.66 -14.39
CA LEU A 269 -8.59 9.66 -14.92
C LEU A 269 -7.81 8.71 -15.83
N THR A 270 -7.76 7.43 -15.48
CA THR A 270 -7.15 6.39 -16.33
C THR A 270 -8.27 5.54 -16.92
N GLN A 271 -8.31 5.43 -18.23
CA GLN A 271 -9.28 4.57 -18.91
C GLN A 271 -8.89 3.09 -18.71
N GLU A 272 -9.82 2.31 -18.15
CA GLU A 272 -9.72 0.86 -18.01
C GLU A 272 -10.94 0.25 -18.71
N ASP A 273 -10.75 -0.28 -19.93
CA ASP A 273 -11.82 -0.77 -20.81
C ASP A 273 -12.96 0.26 -20.99
N ASP A 274 -14.16 -0.03 -20.48
CA ASP A 274 -15.35 0.84 -20.60
C ASP A 274 -15.54 1.77 -19.38
N ILE A 275 -14.62 1.78 -18.43
CA ILE A 275 -14.70 2.60 -17.21
C ILE A 275 -13.46 3.49 -17.05
N PHE A 276 -13.55 4.47 -16.17
CA PHE A 276 -12.41 5.27 -15.74
C PHE A 276 -12.12 5.05 -14.26
N LYS A 277 -10.88 4.64 -13.97
CA LYS A 277 -10.33 4.74 -12.63
C LYS A 277 -10.02 6.20 -12.33
N VAL A 278 -10.55 6.71 -11.22
CA VAL A 278 -10.39 8.12 -10.83
C VAL A 278 -9.52 8.21 -9.58
N SER A 279 -8.41 8.92 -9.69
CA SER A 279 -7.55 9.27 -8.55
C SER A 279 -7.71 10.75 -8.24
N ILE A 280 -8.01 11.10 -6.99
CA ILE A 280 -8.21 12.48 -6.55
C ILE A 280 -7.23 12.80 -5.43
N ARG A 281 -6.61 13.97 -5.51
CA ARG A 281 -5.77 14.52 -4.44
C ARG A 281 -6.11 16.00 -4.24
N SER A 282 -5.94 16.51 -3.04
CA SER A 282 -6.25 17.90 -2.72
C SER A 282 -5.28 18.51 -1.73
N LYS A 283 -5.12 19.84 -1.81
CA LYS A 283 -4.46 20.62 -0.76
C LYS A 283 -5.36 20.76 0.47
N LYS A 284 -4.75 21.14 1.59
CA LYS A 284 -5.47 21.41 2.85
C LYS A 284 -6.64 22.39 2.62
N GLY A 285 -7.79 22.08 3.22
CA GLY A 285 -8.99 22.91 3.11
C GLY A 285 -9.96 22.52 1.98
N VAL A 286 -9.63 21.47 1.20
CA VAL A 286 -10.52 20.85 0.21
C VAL A 286 -10.51 19.34 0.42
N SER A 287 -11.68 18.71 0.51
CA SER A 287 -11.79 17.27 0.74
C SER A 287 -11.84 16.49 -0.59
N ALA A 288 -10.79 15.71 -0.86
CA ALA A 288 -10.78 14.77 -1.97
C ALA A 288 -11.78 13.62 -1.74
N ASN A 289 -11.92 13.14 -0.49
CA ASN A 289 -12.85 12.07 -0.12
C ASN A 289 -14.30 12.46 -0.36
N ASP A 290 -14.72 13.68 0.06
CA ASP A 290 -16.09 14.14 -0.19
C ASP A 290 -16.38 14.25 -1.69
N CYS A 291 -15.39 14.68 -2.47
CA CYS A 291 -15.50 14.74 -3.93
C CYS A 291 -15.66 13.33 -4.52
N ALA A 292 -14.83 12.37 -4.10
CA ALA A 292 -14.88 10.98 -4.55
C ALA A 292 -16.25 10.34 -4.22
N ALA A 293 -16.66 10.42 -2.97
CA ALA A 293 -17.92 9.85 -2.50
C ALA A 293 -19.15 10.46 -3.19
N ARG A 294 -19.12 11.77 -3.47
CA ARG A 294 -20.27 12.47 -4.06
C ARG A 294 -20.42 12.30 -5.56
N TYR A 295 -19.31 12.16 -6.28
CA TYR A 295 -19.32 12.26 -7.75
C TYR A 295 -18.73 11.05 -8.48
N PHE A 296 -18.01 10.14 -7.80
CA PHE A 296 -17.24 9.08 -8.45
C PHE A 296 -17.42 7.69 -7.83
N ASN A 297 -18.40 7.48 -6.94
CA ASN A 297 -18.64 6.21 -6.24
C ASN A 297 -17.43 5.70 -5.42
N GLY A 298 -16.60 6.60 -4.91
CA GLY A 298 -15.40 6.31 -4.13
C GLY A 298 -15.51 6.71 -2.67
#